data_654624723c95b05c29cadca50a902cef
#
_entry.id   654624723c95b05c29cadca50a902cef
#
_cell.length_a   1.000
_cell.length_b   1.000
_cell.length_c   1.000
_cell.angle_alpha   90.00
_cell.angle_beta   90.00
_cell.angle_gamma   90.00
#
_symmetry.space_group_name_H-M   'P 1'
#
loop_
_entity.id
_entity.type
_entity.pdbx_description
1 polymer ?
#
loop_
_entity_poly.entity_id
_entity_poly.type
_entity_poly.pdbx_seq_one_letter_code
_entity_poly.pdbx_strand_id
1 'polypeptide(L)'
;MKRCPECRRDYYDDSLLYCLDDGNSLLEGPVSMDEPATAILSEPRAVATGFPKGKSPTRHLVETGQQDIRFCSTDDGVRLAYSIIGTGPLLVRVLGHFTHLEMEWEWPDLRYFWERLAERYTVVRYDGRGVGLSDRYAGEFTEETRQLDLEAVLKAVDAKDAILLGISEGGWTAAAYANAHPERAARLVLYGSYCRGAKARPGYDAEEEAALFTLVRKGWGRDSPAMRQLFTSNFFRPDADPKMIAHFNELQRVSADPETAERYYRSLHERGDGSELFRQIQLPTLVIHCQEDLAVSADEGRLLASIISGAHLVLLPSGTHYFPTDHDVVNKVVAAIDRFVLQ
;
A
#
# COMPACT_ATOMS: atom_id res chain seq x y z
N MET A 1 7.42 -2.39 29.94
CA MET A 1 7.33 -3.69 29.24
C MET A 1 5.86 -3.98 28.95
N LYS A 2 5.53 -4.29 27.72
CA LYS A 2 4.18 -4.66 27.28
C LYS A 2 4.17 -6.09 26.77
N ARG A 3 3.05 -6.81 26.90
CA ARG A 3 2.91 -8.19 26.43
C ARG A 3 1.69 -8.34 25.56
N CYS A 4 1.83 -9.09 24.46
CA CYS A 4 0.70 -9.49 23.64
C CYS A 4 -0.13 -10.54 24.37
N PRO A 5 -1.45 -10.35 24.50
CA PRO A 5 -2.33 -11.33 25.18
C PRO A 5 -2.48 -12.62 24.38
N GLU A 6 -2.30 -12.59 23.06
CA GLU A 6 -2.49 -13.74 22.18
C GLU A 6 -1.20 -14.54 22.00
N CYS A 7 -0.15 -13.96 21.40
CA CYS A 7 1.11 -14.67 21.16
C CYS A 7 2.06 -14.68 22.36
N ARG A 8 1.75 -13.96 23.44
CA ARG A 8 2.51 -13.86 24.71
C ARG A 8 3.93 -13.30 24.55
N ARG A 9 4.27 -12.66 23.44
CA ARG A 9 5.55 -12.01 23.22
C ARG A 9 5.67 -10.76 24.08
N ASP A 10 6.84 -10.56 24.69
CA ASP A 10 7.16 -9.36 25.47
C ASP A 10 7.80 -8.29 24.58
N TYR A 11 7.38 -7.05 24.75
CA TYR A 11 7.88 -5.86 24.09
C TYR A 11 8.43 -4.89 25.13
N TYR A 12 9.66 -4.43 24.91
CA TYR A 12 10.36 -3.49 25.80
C TYR A 12 10.33 -2.05 25.28
N ASP A 13 9.71 -1.83 24.14
CA ASP A 13 9.45 -0.50 23.60
C ASP A 13 8.07 -0.03 24.08
N ASP A 14 8.08 0.97 24.96
CA ASP A 14 6.86 1.51 25.56
C ASP A 14 6.03 2.35 24.57
N SER A 15 6.58 2.69 23.39
CA SER A 15 5.85 3.36 22.32
C SER A 15 4.97 2.43 21.51
N LEU A 16 5.26 1.10 21.48
CA LEU A 16 4.45 0.12 20.79
C LEU A 16 3.10 -0.06 21.47
N LEU A 17 2.03 0.09 20.70
CA LEU A 17 0.65 -0.09 21.14
C LEU A 17 0.08 -1.45 20.75
N TYR A 18 0.63 -2.09 19.73
CA TYR A 18 0.14 -3.33 19.14
C TYR A 18 1.25 -4.37 18.99
N CYS A 19 0.88 -5.64 19.05
CA CYS A 19 1.78 -6.77 18.80
C CYS A 19 2.24 -6.78 17.34
N LEU A 20 3.54 -6.92 17.14
CA LEU A 20 4.13 -6.97 15.78
C LEU A 20 3.86 -8.29 15.06
N ASP A 21 3.44 -9.35 15.77
CA ASP A 21 3.18 -10.66 15.17
C ASP A 21 1.71 -10.88 14.81
N ASP A 22 0.79 -10.37 15.63
CA ASP A 22 -0.65 -10.66 15.49
C ASP A 22 -1.55 -9.41 15.52
N GLY A 23 -0.95 -8.22 15.65
CA GLY A 23 -1.68 -6.94 15.62
C GLY A 23 -2.60 -6.69 16.83
N ASN A 24 -2.57 -7.54 17.86
CA ASN A 24 -3.38 -7.32 19.06
C ASN A 24 -2.80 -6.20 19.93
N SER A 25 -3.67 -5.44 20.60
CA SER A 25 -3.24 -4.41 21.54
C SER A 25 -2.37 -5.02 22.64
N LEU A 26 -1.23 -4.38 22.91
CA LEU A 26 -0.32 -4.80 23.96
C LEU A 26 -0.85 -4.37 25.33
N LEU A 27 -0.73 -5.27 26.31
CA LEU A 27 -1.10 -4.99 27.70
C LEU A 27 0.12 -4.51 28.50
N GLU A 28 -0.06 -3.52 29.35
CA GLU A 28 0.99 -3.03 30.24
C GLU A 28 1.20 -3.95 31.42
N GLY A 29 2.47 -4.23 31.72
CA GLY A 29 2.91 -4.95 32.92
C GLY A 29 3.06 -6.47 32.75
N PRO A 30 3.70 -7.14 33.71
CA PRO A 30 3.81 -8.59 33.72
C PRO A 30 2.45 -9.20 34.09
N VAL A 31 1.87 -9.99 33.17
CA VAL A 31 0.72 -10.83 33.51
C VAL A 31 1.22 -11.95 34.39
N SER A 32 0.67 -12.06 35.63
CA SER A 32 1.00 -13.12 36.57
C SER A 32 0.71 -14.48 35.93
N MET A 33 1.61 -15.43 36.10
CA MET A 33 1.53 -16.78 35.52
C MET A 33 0.44 -17.69 36.12
N ASP A 34 -0.34 -17.20 37.09
CA ASP A 34 -1.24 -18.04 37.91
C ASP A 34 -2.74 -17.72 37.77
N GLU A 35 -3.17 -16.97 36.80
CA GLU A 35 -4.60 -16.80 36.54
C GLU A 35 -5.07 -17.67 35.39
N PRO A 36 -6.08 -18.56 35.59
CA PRO A 36 -6.69 -19.31 34.50
C PRO A 36 -7.44 -18.36 33.59
N ALA A 37 -7.44 -18.67 32.28
CA ALA A 37 -8.10 -17.90 31.21
C ALA A 37 -9.65 -17.92 31.35
N THR A 38 -10.16 -17.37 32.41
CA THR A 38 -11.59 -17.12 32.69
C THR A 38 -11.72 -15.75 33.34
N ALA A 39 -11.38 -14.73 32.63
CA ALA A 39 -11.70 -13.37 33.03
C ALA A 39 -12.55 -12.74 31.95
N ILE A 40 -13.86 -12.81 32.20
CA ILE A 40 -14.85 -11.78 31.91
C ILE A 40 -14.89 -11.36 30.44
N LEU A 41 -15.58 -12.15 29.63
CA LEU A 41 -16.39 -11.64 28.57
C LEU A 41 -17.49 -10.76 29.21
N SER A 42 -17.18 -9.49 29.48
CA SER A 42 -18.23 -8.49 29.56
C SER A 42 -18.89 -8.46 28.19
N GLU A 43 -20.20 -8.75 28.17
CA GLU A 43 -21.01 -8.69 26.96
C GLU A 43 -20.69 -7.43 26.16
N PRO A 44 -20.59 -7.51 24.81
CA PRO A 44 -20.41 -6.33 23.99
C PRO A 44 -21.61 -5.42 24.25
N ARG A 45 -21.39 -4.32 24.95
CA ARG A 45 -22.34 -3.22 25.00
C ARG A 45 -22.65 -2.86 23.55
N ALA A 46 -23.91 -3.02 23.16
CA ALA A 46 -24.40 -2.59 21.88
C ALA A 46 -23.90 -1.16 21.64
N VAL A 47 -22.96 -0.99 20.74
CA VAL A 47 -22.51 0.31 20.28
C VAL A 47 -23.67 0.86 19.49
N ALA A 48 -24.30 1.91 20.03
CA ALA A 48 -25.38 2.62 19.39
C ALA A 48 -24.92 3.03 17.99
N THR A 49 -25.55 2.48 16.96
CA THR A 49 -25.42 2.90 15.57
C THR A 49 -26.15 4.23 15.40
N GLY A 50 -25.49 5.31 15.80
CA GLY A 50 -26.00 6.65 15.68
C GLY A 50 -24.83 7.61 15.63
N PHE A 51 -24.31 7.88 14.42
CA PHE A 51 -23.39 8.98 14.23
C PHE A 51 -24.13 10.29 14.50
N PRO A 52 -23.65 11.17 15.39
CA PRO A 52 -24.21 12.51 15.51
C PRO A 52 -23.97 13.23 14.17
N LYS A 53 -25.04 13.70 13.54
CA LYS A 53 -24.96 14.59 12.39
C LYS A 53 -24.22 15.87 12.82
N GLY A 54 -22.96 16.02 12.40
CA GLY A 54 -22.24 17.27 12.58
C GLY A 54 -20.86 17.12 13.17
N LYS A 55 -19.91 16.72 12.38
CA LYS A 55 -18.46 16.91 12.28
C LYS A 55 -17.87 15.62 11.72
N SER A 56 -17.34 15.69 10.49
CA SER A 56 -16.60 14.57 9.90
C SER A 56 -15.42 14.24 10.82
N PRO A 57 -15.24 12.99 11.27
CA PRO A 57 -14.12 12.62 12.13
C PRO A 57 -12.76 12.86 11.47
N THR A 58 -12.70 12.89 10.14
CA THR A 58 -11.51 13.09 9.35
C THR A 58 -10.86 14.47 9.49
N ARG A 59 -11.65 15.53 9.68
CA ARG A 59 -11.10 16.89 9.83
C ARG A 59 -10.26 17.04 11.11
N HIS A 60 -10.60 16.29 12.14
CA HIS A 60 -9.91 16.37 13.44
C HIS A 60 -8.52 15.70 13.40
N LEU A 61 -8.33 14.67 12.54
CA LEU A 61 -7.09 13.90 12.45
C LEU A 61 -5.99 14.65 11.69
N VAL A 62 -6.33 15.42 10.66
CA VAL A 62 -5.37 16.28 9.95
C VAL A 62 -4.83 17.38 10.87
N GLU A 63 -5.69 17.95 11.75
CA GLU A 63 -5.28 18.98 12.71
C GLU A 63 -4.34 18.45 13.80
N THR A 64 -4.39 17.16 14.14
CA THR A 64 -3.55 16.54 15.18
C THR A 64 -2.30 15.86 14.64
N GLY A 65 -2.13 15.75 13.33
CA GLY A 65 -1.01 15.03 12.70
C GLY A 65 -1.02 13.52 12.95
N GLN A 66 -2.13 12.98 13.44
CA GLN A 66 -2.32 11.54 13.69
C GLN A 66 -3.18 10.92 12.59
N GLN A 67 -2.92 9.66 12.26
CA GLN A 67 -3.81 8.86 11.42
C GLN A 67 -4.71 7.96 12.30
N ASP A 68 -5.94 7.73 11.83
CA ASP A 68 -6.89 6.79 12.44
C ASP A 68 -6.81 5.45 11.71
N ILE A 69 -6.21 4.46 12.35
CA ILE A 69 -6.06 3.11 11.80
C ILE A 69 -7.25 2.28 12.24
N ARG A 70 -7.92 1.66 11.28
CA ARG A 70 -9.10 0.81 11.45
C ARG A 70 -8.88 -0.53 10.78
N PHE A 71 -9.77 -1.46 11.05
CA PHE A 71 -9.71 -2.80 10.47
C PHE A 71 -11.03 -3.15 9.79
N CYS A 72 -10.93 -3.92 8.70
CA CYS A 72 -12.06 -4.55 8.02
C CYS A 72 -11.69 -6.01 7.71
N SER A 73 -12.66 -6.82 7.30
CA SER A 73 -12.42 -8.20 6.91
C SER A 73 -12.85 -8.42 5.47
N THR A 74 -12.07 -9.21 4.75
CA THR A 74 -12.40 -9.70 3.42
C THR A 74 -13.46 -10.81 3.49
N ASP A 75 -14.09 -11.12 2.36
CA ASP A 75 -15.08 -12.18 2.29
C ASP A 75 -14.48 -13.60 2.55
N ASP A 76 -13.17 -13.76 2.35
CA ASP A 76 -12.40 -14.97 2.70
C ASP A 76 -11.79 -14.93 4.11
N GLY A 77 -12.16 -13.93 4.92
CA GLY A 77 -11.89 -13.87 6.36
C GLY A 77 -10.57 -13.22 6.77
N VAL A 78 -9.82 -12.64 5.84
CA VAL A 78 -8.57 -11.92 6.15
C VAL A 78 -8.88 -10.56 6.75
N ARG A 79 -8.25 -10.21 7.87
CA ARG A 79 -8.36 -8.89 8.48
C ARG A 79 -7.34 -7.94 7.87
N LEU A 80 -7.81 -6.80 7.40
CA LEU A 80 -7.00 -5.75 6.77
C LEU A 80 -7.00 -4.48 7.61
N ALA A 81 -5.83 -3.87 7.76
CA ALA A 81 -5.68 -2.54 8.34
C ALA A 81 -5.84 -1.46 7.26
N TYR A 82 -6.57 -0.41 7.57
CA TYR A 82 -6.70 0.75 6.69
C TYR A 82 -6.74 2.05 7.48
N SER A 83 -6.39 3.16 6.84
CA SER A 83 -6.46 4.50 7.42
C SER A 83 -7.17 5.46 6.49
N ILE A 84 -7.80 6.49 7.09
CA ILE A 84 -8.53 7.54 6.38
C ILE A 84 -8.02 8.88 6.86
N ILE A 85 -7.66 9.76 5.91
CA ILE A 85 -7.26 11.14 6.19
C ILE A 85 -7.90 12.09 5.18
N GLY A 86 -8.06 13.36 5.56
CA GLY A 86 -8.60 14.41 4.70
C GLY A 86 -10.10 14.36 4.49
N THR A 87 -10.60 15.22 3.61
CA THR A 87 -12.02 15.35 3.24
C THR A 87 -12.14 15.74 1.77
N GLY A 88 -13.17 15.24 1.09
CA GLY A 88 -13.41 15.50 -0.34
C GLY A 88 -13.73 14.23 -1.10
N PRO A 89 -13.58 14.22 -2.44
CA PRO A 89 -13.74 13.04 -3.25
C PRO A 89 -12.85 11.89 -2.74
N LEU A 90 -13.38 10.66 -2.79
CA LEU A 90 -12.67 9.50 -2.28
C LEU A 90 -11.52 9.09 -3.22
N LEU A 91 -10.31 9.06 -2.69
CA LEU A 91 -9.11 8.56 -3.37
C LEU A 91 -8.55 7.38 -2.58
N VAL A 92 -8.50 6.21 -3.21
CA VAL A 92 -8.05 4.97 -2.58
C VAL A 92 -6.72 4.54 -3.20
N ARG A 93 -5.68 4.44 -2.36
CA ARG A 93 -4.40 3.85 -2.79
C ARG A 93 -4.59 2.36 -2.99
N VAL A 94 -4.35 1.88 -4.20
CA VAL A 94 -4.24 0.45 -4.51
C VAL A 94 -2.78 0.06 -4.42
N LEU A 95 -2.51 -0.99 -3.67
CA LEU A 95 -1.17 -1.39 -3.23
C LEU A 95 -0.19 -1.58 -4.37
N GLY A 96 0.99 -1.02 -4.17
CA GLY A 96 2.09 -1.11 -5.12
C GLY A 96 3.42 -1.44 -4.47
N HIS A 97 3.51 -2.31 -3.53
CA HIS A 97 4.68 -2.87 -2.84
C HIS A 97 4.32 -3.22 -1.38
N PHE A 98 5.33 -3.65 -0.59
CA PHE A 98 5.16 -3.83 0.85
C PHE A 98 4.88 -2.49 1.53
N THR A 99 3.84 -2.48 2.36
CA THR A 99 3.36 -1.31 3.06
C THR A 99 3.31 -1.56 4.57
N HIS A 100 3.33 -0.49 5.32
CA HIS A 100 3.07 -0.49 6.75
C HIS A 100 2.53 0.88 7.13
N LEU A 101 1.26 0.98 7.43
CA LEU A 101 0.57 2.26 7.63
C LEU A 101 1.26 3.19 8.64
N GLU A 102 1.77 2.64 9.75
CA GLU A 102 2.47 3.43 10.76
C GLU A 102 3.84 3.90 10.27
N MET A 103 4.68 2.99 9.76
CA MET A 103 6.02 3.36 9.30
C MET A 103 5.99 4.34 8.12
N GLU A 104 5.03 4.19 7.20
CA GLU A 104 4.83 5.15 6.12
C GLU A 104 4.43 6.53 6.65
N TRP A 105 3.67 6.58 7.73
CA TRP A 105 3.25 7.83 8.36
C TRP A 105 4.37 8.50 9.15
N GLU A 106 5.25 7.72 9.76
CA GLU A 106 6.44 8.19 10.45
C GLU A 106 7.51 8.72 9.49
N TRP A 107 7.45 8.38 8.22
CA TRP A 107 8.37 8.88 7.19
C TRP A 107 7.92 10.26 6.69
N PRO A 108 8.64 11.37 7.02
CA PRO A 108 8.16 12.73 6.78
C PRO A 108 7.85 13.04 5.32
N ASP A 109 8.70 12.59 4.38
CA ASP A 109 8.52 12.89 2.95
C ASP A 109 7.32 12.14 2.36
N LEU A 110 7.12 10.88 2.80
CA LEU A 110 5.99 10.08 2.36
C LEU A 110 4.69 10.59 3.00
N ARG A 111 4.74 10.96 4.28
CA ARG A 111 3.62 11.61 4.95
C ARG A 111 3.23 12.91 4.27
N TYR A 112 4.20 13.75 3.87
CA TYR A 112 3.95 14.96 3.12
C TYR A 112 3.13 14.70 1.85
N PHE A 113 3.43 13.65 1.08
CA PHE A 113 2.65 13.29 -0.10
C PHE A 113 1.18 13.00 0.23
N TRP A 114 0.94 12.22 1.29
CA TRP A 114 -0.42 11.89 1.72
C TRP A 114 -1.17 13.10 2.29
N GLU A 115 -0.49 13.94 3.07
CA GLU A 115 -1.07 15.19 3.60
C GLU A 115 -1.45 16.15 2.48
N ARG A 116 -0.61 16.29 1.45
CA ARG A 116 -0.92 17.12 0.28
C ARG A 116 -2.15 16.63 -0.49
N LEU A 117 -2.32 15.33 -0.66
CA LEU A 117 -3.55 14.77 -1.23
C LEU A 117 -4.75 14.98 -0.32
N ALA A 118 -4.57 14.82 1.00
CA ALA A 118 -5.64 14.95 2.00
C ALA A 118 -6.20 16.38 2.13
N GLU A 119 -5.50 17.40 1.63
CA GLU A 119 -6.05 18.76 1.54
C GLU A 119 -7.29 18.85 0.65
N ARG A 120 -7.46 17.93 -0.31
CA ARG A 120 -8.53 17.95 -1.31
C ARG A 120 -9.34 16.68 -1.42
N TYR A 121 -8.78 15.56 -0.95
CA TYR A 121 -9.37 14.23 -1.07
C TYR A 121 -9.59 13.59 0.29
N THR A 122 -10.57 12.72 0.38
CA THR A 122 -10.59 11.69 1.42
C THR A 122 -9.67 10.57 0.95
N VAL A 123 -8.46 10.51 1.51
CA VAL A 123 -7.44 9.54 1.14
C VAL A 123 -7.57 8.31 2.00
N VAL A 124 -7.76 7.16 1.37
CA VAL A 124 -7.76 5.85 2.02
C VAL A 124 -6.50 5.11 1.64
N ARG A 125 -5.77 4.64 2.66
CA ARG A 125 -4.61 3.75 2.51
C ARG A 125 -4.88 2.48 3.28
N TYR A 126 -4.36 1.36 2.83
CA TYR A 126 -4.48 0.08 3.53
C TYR A 126 -3.21 -0.75 3.38
N ASP A 127 -3.00 -1.66 4.31
CA ASP A 127 -2.04 -2.74 4.19
C ASP A 127 -2.79 -3.95 3.63
N GLY A 128 -2.28 -4.57 2.58
CA GLY A 128 -2.89 -5.77 2.00
C GLY A 128 -2.65 -7.01 2.86
N ARG A 129 -3.27 -8.12 2.47
CA ARG A 129 -3.02 -9.41 3.10
C ARG A 129 -1.54 -9.74 3.18
N GLY A 130 -1.09 -10.28 4.28
CA GLY A 130 0.29 -10.71 4.49
C GLY A 130 1.28 -9.59 4.82
N VAL A 131 0.89 -8.31 4.76
CA VAL A 131 1.82 -7.19 4.97
C VAL A 131 1.34 -6.18 6.00
N GLY A 132 2.27 -5.41 6.53
CA GLY A 132 2.02 -4.30 7.46
C GLY A 132 1.27 -4.73 8.71
N LEU A 133 0.19 -4.04 9.04
CA LEU A 133 -0.69 -4.30 10.18
C LEU A 133 -1.84 -5.27 9.88
N SER A 134 -1.94 -5.76 8.63
CA SER A 134 -2.93 -6.77 8.24
C SER A 134 -2.49 -8.17 8.65
N ASP A 135 -3.42 -9.14 8.59
CA ASP A 135 -3.13 -10.53 8.92
C ASP A 135 -1.96 -11.07 8.11
N ARG A 136 -0.97 -11.66 8.80
CA ARG A 136 0.32 -12.08 8.22
C ARG A 136 0.26 -13.37 7.42
N TYR A 137 -0.58 -14.31 7.80
CA TYR A 137 -0.70 -15.64 7.17
C TYR A 137 -1.99 -15.71 6.33
N ALA A 138 -2.04 -14.95 5.25
CA ALA A 138 -3.28 -14.61 4.57
C ALA A 138 -3.49 -15.32 3.20
N GLY A 139 -3.08 -16.57 3.07
CA GLY A 139 -3.37 -17.37 1.87
C GLY A 139 -2.52 -16.99 0.65
N GLU A 140 -3.08 -17.10 -0.55
CA GLU A 140 -2.38 -16.87 -1.80
C GLU A 140 -2.38 -15.39 -2.22
N PHE A 141 -1.35 -14.98 -2.98
CA PHE A 141 -1.22 -13.62 -3.54
C PHE A 141 -1.62 -13.63 -5.02
N THR A 142 -2.88 -13.94 -5.32
CA THR A 142 -3.42 -13.88 -6.69
C THR A 142 -4.06 -12.52 -6.97
N GLU A 143 -4.37 -12.23 -8.25
CA GLU A 143 -5.08 -11.00 -8.58
C GLU A 143 -6.49 -10.98 -7.98
N GLU A 144 -7.14 -12.13 -7.91
CA GLU A 144 -8.48 -12.29 -7.30
C GLU A 144 -8.42 -11.93 -5.80
N THR A 145 -7.43 -12.43 -5.07
CA THR A 145 -7.31 -12.14 -3.63
C THR A 145 -6.95 -10.68 -3.37
N ARG A 146 -6.17 -10.03 -4.23
CA ARG A 146 -5.91 -8.58 -4.14
C ARG A 146 -7.16 -7.75 -4.40
N GLN A 147 -8.04 -8.20 -5.32
CA GLN A 147 -9.33 -7.55 -5.54
C GLN A 147 -10.27 -7.73 -4.34
N LEU A 148 -10.26 -8.89 -3.66
CA LEU A 148 -10.99 -9.08 -2.40
C LEU A 148 -10.52 -8.10 -1.32
N ASP A 149 -9.21 -7.85 -1.22
CA ASP A 149 -8.66 -6.87 -0.28
C ASP A 149 -9.17 -5.46 -0.60
N LEU A 150 -9.09 -5.04 -1.86
CA LEU A 150 -9.59 -3.74 -2.28
C LEU A 150 -11.09 -3.60 -2.05
N GLU A 151 -11.88 -4.62 -2.38
CA GLU A 151 -13.33 -4.63 -2.19
C GLU A 151 -13.70 -4.51 -0.71
N ALA A 152 -13.01 -5.21 0.20
CA ALA A 152 -13.25 -5.11 1.64
C ALA A 152 -13.01 -3.69 2.16
N VAL A 153 -11.94 -3.04 1.71
CA VAL A 153 -11.63 -1.65 2.08
C VAL A 153 -12.69 -0.70 1.52
N LEU A 154 -13.08 -0.84 0.25
CA LEU A 154 -14.11 -0.01 -0.39
C LEU A 154 -15.47 -0.17 0.30
N LYS A 155 -15.85 -1.39 0.70
CA LYS A 155 -17.05 -1.65 1.51
C LYS A 155 -16.97 -0.96 2.88
N ALA A 156 -15.82 -1.06 3.56
CA ALA A 156 -15.63 -0.49 4.89
C ALA A 156 -15.75 1.04 4.94
N VAL A 157 -15.47 1.72 3.82
CA VAL A 157 -15.58 3.19 3.70
C VAL A 157 -16.84 3.64 2.96
N ASP A 158 -17.79 2.74 2.66
CA ASP A 158 -19.01 2.99 1.86
C ASP A 158 -18.68 3.70 0.53
N ALA A 159 -17.67 3.21 -0.16
CA ALA A 159 -17.13 3.83 -1.36
C ALA A 159 -18.17 3.85 -2.48
N LYS A 160 -18.34 5.04 -3.06
CA LYS A 160 -19.06 5.31 -4.31
C LYS A 160 -18.17 6.22 -5.13
N ASP A 161 -18.09 6.00 -6.42
CA ASP A 161 -17.34 6.87 -7.34
C ASP A 161 -15.87 7.09 -6.90
N ALA A 162 -15.16 6.04 -6.47
CA ALA A 162 -13.80 6.13 -5.98
C ALA A 162 -12.80 6.47 -7.10
N ILE A 163 -11.83 7.32 -6.80
CA ILE A 163 -10.61 7.49 -7.59
C ILE A 163 -9.64 6.39 -7.13
N LEU A 164 -9.30 5.45 -8.00
CA LEU A 164 -8.34 4.40 -7.69
C LEU A 164 -6.93 4.87 -8.09
N LEU A 165 -6.05 5.03 -7.10
CA LEU A 165 -4.63 5.35 -7.30
C LEU A 165 -3.83 4.05 -7.27
N GLY A 166 -3.61 3.45 -8.44
CA GLY A 166 -2.77 2.27 -8.61
C GLY A 166 -1.30 2.64 -8.71
N ILE A 167 -0.49 2.19 -7.74
CA ILE A 167 0.94 2.49 -7.70
C ILE A 167 1.71 1.23 -8.08
N SER A 168 2.64 1.34 -9.05
CA SER A 168 3.44 0.21 -9.53
C SER A 168 2.55 -0.98 -9.93
N GLU A 169 2.77 -2.17 -9.34
CA GLU A 169 1.93 -3.35 -9.56
C GLU A 169 0.47 -3.19 -9.10
N GLY A 170 0.19 -2.24 -8.22
CA GLY A 170 -1.19 -1.91 -7.82
C GLY A 170 -2.05 -1.41 -8.98
N GLY A 171 -1.42 -0.95 -10.05
CA GLY A 171 -2.11 -0.61 -11.29
C GLY A 171 -2.86 -1.79 -11.93
N TRP A 172 -2.35 -3.01 -11.79
CA TRP A 172 -3.04 -4.22 -12.28
C TRP A 172 -4.33 -4.48 -11.50
N THR A 173 -4.25 -4.47 -10.18
CA THR A 173 -5.42 -4.65 -9.31
C THR A 173 -6.44 -3.53 -9.51
N ALA A 174 -5.98 -2.28 -9.63
CA ALA A 174 -6.84 -1.15 -9.90
C ALA A 174 -7.56 -1.29 -11.26
N ALA A 175 -6.84 -1.70 -12.32
CA ALA A 175 -7.40 -1.93 -13.65
C ALA A 175 -8.39 -3.10 -13.68
N ALA A 176 -8.02 -4.23 -13.06
CA ALA A 176 -8.88 -5.42 -12.99
C ALA A 176 -10.18 -5.10 -12.23
N TYR A 177 -10.06 -4.43 -11.08
CA TYR A 177 -11.21 -4.01 -10.30
C TYR A 177 -12.10 -3.01 -11.04
N ALA A 178 -11.51 -2.01 -11.70
CA ALA A 178 -12.25 -1.01 -12.47
C ALA A 178 -13.03 -1.64 -13.65
N ASN A 179 -12.48 -2.65 -14.30
CA ASN A 179 -13.17 -3.40 -15.37
C ASN A 179 -14.32 -4.26 -14.82
N ALA A 180 -14.14 -4.87 -13.64
CA ALA A 180 -15.15 -5.72 -13.02
C ALA A 180 -16.28 -4.91 -12.34
N HIS A 181 -15.98 -3.71 -11.83
CA HIS A 181 -16.86 -2.88 -11.03
C HIS A 181 -16.87 -1.41 -11.49
N PRO A 182 -17.22 -1.13 -12.76
CA PRO A 182 -17.17 0.24 -13.31
C PRO A 182 -18.12 1.22 -12.59
N GLU A 183 -19.13 0.70 -11.90
CA GLU A 183 -20.07 1.50 -11.09
C GLU A 183 -19.48 1.98 -9.76
N ARG A 184 -18.33 1.48 -9.34
CA ARG A 184 -17.70 1.81 -8.05
C ARG A 184 -16.45 2.67 -8.20
N ALA A 185 -15.87 2.74 -9.39
CA ALA A 185 -14.69 3.52 -9.69
C ALA A 185 -15.03 4.64 -10.69
N ALA A 186 -14.78 5.89 -10.31
CA ALA A 186 -15.03 7.05 -11.18
C ALA A 186 -13.85 7.35 -12.10
N ARG A 187 -12.64 7.16 -11.63
CA ARG A 187 -11.39 7.48 -12.33
C ARG A 187 -10.26 6.54 -11.91
N LEU A 188 -9.29 6.41 -12.80
CA LEU A 188 -8.09 5.64 -12.56
C LEU A 188 -6.85 6.54 -12.66
N VAL A 189 -5.99 6.52 -11.65
CA VAL A 189 -4.67 7.16 -11.65
C VAL A 189 -3.63 6.05 -11.53
N LEU A 190 -2.73 5.95 -12.51
CA LEU A 190 -1.67 4.94 -12.57
C LEU A 190 -0.32 5.63 -12.38
N TYR A 191 0.32 5.43 -11.23
CA TYR A 191 1.62 6.01 -10.93
C TYR A 191 2.72 4.95 -10.98
N GLY A 192 3.73 5.14 -11.85
CA GLY A 192 4.83 4.19 -12.02
C GLY A 192 4.38 2.77 -12.40
N SER A 193 3.16 2.63 -12.92
CA SER A 193 2.54 1.34 -13.25
C SER A 193 2.99 0.84 -14.62
N TYR A 194 2.69 -0.42 -14.88
CA TYR A 194 3.10 -1.14 -16.09
C TYR A 194 2.03 -2.14 -16.51
N CYS A 195 1.97 -2.45 -17.81
CA CYS A 195 1.09 -3.51 -18.31
C CYS A 195 1.81 -4.83 -18.59
N ARG A 196 3.15 -4.83 -18.71
CA ARG A 196 3.92 -6.05 -18.93
C ARG A 196 4.62 -6.47 -17.64
N GLY A 197 4.32 -7.68 -17.13
CA GLY A 197 5.06 -8.28 -16.02
C GLY A 197 6.53 -8.50 -16.39
N ALA A 198 7.38 -8.82 -15.39
CA ALA A 198 8.83 -8.92 -15.59
C ALA A 198 9.21 -9.83 -16.76
N LYS A 199 8.58 -11.01 -16.86
CA LYS A 199 8.85 -12.01 -17.93
C LYS A 199 8.46 -11.54 -19.34
N ALA A 200 7.57 -10.56 -19.46
CA ALA A 200 7.13 -10.01 -20.74
C ALA A 200 7.88 -8.74 -21.16
N ARG A 201 8.78 -8.23 -20.32
CA ARG A 201 9.59 -7.04 -20.63
C ARG A 201 10.87 -7.41 -21.38
N PRO A 202 11.36 -6.49 -22.24
CA PRO A 202 12.68 -6.63 -22.83
C PRO A 202 13.76 -6.72 -21.74
N GLY A 203 14.75 -7.59 -21.93
CA GLY A 203 15.86 -7.76 -20.99
C GLY A 203 15.58 -8.68 -19.80
N TYR A 204 14.45 -9.40 -19.79
CA TYR A 204 14.22 -10.41 -18.76
C TYR A 204 15.31 -11.47 -18.77
N ASP A 205 15.83 -11.79 -17.59
CA ASP A 205 16.83 -12.83 -17.36
C ASP A 205 16.37 -13.78 -16.23
N ALA A 206 16.23 -15.06 -16.56
CA ALA A 206 15.77 -16.08 -15.62
C ALA A 206 16.80 -16.40 -14.53
N GLU A 207 18.11 -16.22 -14.80
CA GLU A 207 19.15 -16.41 -13.78
C GLU A 207 19.14 -15.28 -12.77
N GLU A 208 18.96 -14.04 -13.24
CA GLU A 208 18.78 -12.88 -12.36
C GLU A 208 17.53 -13.03 -11.48
N GLU A 209 16.42 -13.49 -12.05
CA GLU A 209 15.18 -13.77 -11.29
C GLU A 209 15.44 -14.84 -10.21
N ALA A 210 16.11 -15.93 -10.53
CA ALA A 210 16.41 -17.00 -9.57
C ALA A 210 17.34 -16.51 -8.44
N ALA A 211 18.33 -15.68 -8.78
CA ALA A 211 19.20 -15.03 -7.81
C ALA A 211 18.41 -14.10 -6.88
N LEU A 212 17.51 -13.30 -7.44
CA LEU A 212 16.62 -12.40 -6.72
C LEU A 212 15.79 -13.15 -5.66
N PHE A 213 15.10 -14.22 -6.01
CA PHE A 213 14.32 -15.02 -5.06
C PHE A 213 15.18 -15.66 -3.98
N THR A 214 16.41 -16.06 -4.32
CA THR A 214 17.36 -16.57 -3.33
C THR A 214 17.74 -15.49 -2.32
N LEU A 215 17.96 -14.25 -2.77
CA LEU A 215 18.29 -13.12 -1.91
C LEU A 215 17.12 -12.75 -1.01
N VAL A 216 15.89 -12.74 -1.53
CA VAL A 216 14.67 -12.50 -0.72
C VAL A 216 14.59 -13.54 0.39
N ARG A 217 14.55 -14.81 0.04
CA ARG A 217 14.41 -15.91 1.01
C ARG A 217 15.51 -15.92 2.08
N LYS A 218 16.76 -15.60 1.72
CA LYS A 218 17.91 -15.68 2.62
C LYS A 218 18.18 -14.39 3.39
N GLY A 219 17.78 -13.24 2.87
CA GLY A 219 18.20 -11.94 3.37
C GLY A 219 17.12 -11.03 3.89
N TRP A 220 15.85 -11.27 3.53
CA TRP A 220 14.76 -10.32 3.80
C TRP A 220 14.62 -9.95 5.28
N GLY A 221 14.49 -10.93 6.16
CA GLY A 221 14.27 -10.72 7.60
C GLY A 221 15.52 -10.38 8.41
N ARG A 222 16.73 -10.32 7.79
CA ARG A 222 17.97 -10.06 8.52
C ARG A 222 18.08 -8.60 8.95
N ASP A 223 18.70 -8.34 10.10
CA ASP A 223 18.99 -6.98 10.56
C ASP A 223 19.90 -6.23 9.58
N SER A 224 20.93 -6.91 9.04
CA SER A 224 21.75 -6.34 7.96
C SER A 224 20.91 -6.10 6.70
N PRO A 225 20.85 -4.85 6.18
CA PRO A 225 20.07 -4.52 5.00
C PRO A 225 20.73 -4.94 3.68
N ALA A 226 21.94 -5.51 3.70
CA ALA A 226 22.78 -5.71 2.50
C ALA A 226 22.03 -6.39 1.34
N MET A 227 21.18 -7.39 1.62
CA MET A 227 20.43 -8.09 0.58
C MET A 227 19.18 -7.32 0.14
N ARG A 228 18.50 -6.62 1.07
CA ARG A 228 17.37 -5.73 0.72
C ARG A 228 17.84 -4.52 -0.06
N GLN A 229 19.07 -4.05 0.20
CA GLN A 229 19.67 -2.90 -0.49
C GLN A 229 19.73 -3.08 -2.02
N LEU A 230 19.89 -4.33 -2.50
CA LEU A 230 19.86 -4.61 -3.94
C LEU A 230 18.49 -4.29 -4.55
N PHE A 231 17.41 -4.57 -3.84
CA PHE A 231 16.06 -4.17 -4.25
C PHE A 231 15.88 -2.67 -4.15
N THR A 232 16.22 -2.13 -3.00
CA THR A 232 16.02 -0.71 -2.70
C THR A 232 16.72 0.18 -3.73
N SER A 233 17.91 -0.23 -4.22
CA SER A 233 18.64 0.53 -5.23
C SER A 233 17.90 0.71 -6.56
N ASN A 234 16.91 -0.13 -6.87
CA ASN A 234 16.08 0.03 -8.05
C ASN A 234 14.93 1.03 -7.87
N PHE A 235 14.61 1.39 -6.63
CA PHE A 235 13.49 2.29 -6.33
C PHE A 235 13.90 3.75 -6.20
N PHE A 236 15.19 4.00 -6.00
CA PHE A 236 15.72 5.33 -5.73
C PHE A 236 16.91 5.65 -6.62
N ARG A 237 17.11 6.92 -6.89
CA ARG A 237 18.31 7.40 -7.58
C ARG A 237 19.57 7.07 -6.77
N PRO A 238 20.74 6.91 -7.41
CA PRO A 238 22.01 6.65 -6.73
C PRO A 238 22.44 7.72 -5.74
N ASP A 239 21.97 8.97 -5.91
CA ASP A 239 22.22 10.12 -5.06
C ASP A 239 21.14 10.38 -4.00
N ALA A 240 20.21 9.44 -3.80
CA ALA A 240 19.16 9.53 -2.80
C ALA A 240 19.73 9.59 -1.37
N ASP A 241 19.01 10.27 -0.48
CA ASP A 241 19.41 10.38 0.93
C ASP A 241 19.58 8.98 1.57
N PRO A 242 20.74 8.65 2.14
CA PRO A 242 20.98 7.39 2.82
C PRO A 242 19.97 7.08 3.93
N LYS A 243 19.40 8.09 4.59
CA LYS A 243 18.36 7.90 5.61
C LYS A 243 17.07 7.38 5.00
N MET A 244 16.70 7.89 3.84
CA MET A 244 15.53 7.43 3.09
C MET A 244 15.69 5.96 2.67
N ILE A 245 16.85 5.61 2.16
CA ILE A 245 17.19 4.22 1.78
C ILE A 245 17.13 3.30 2.99
N ALA A 246 17.69 3.75 4.14
CA ALA A 246 17.66 2.99 5.39
C ALA A 246 16.22 2.79 5.88
N HIS A 247 15.39 3.83 5.83
CA HIS A 247 13.98 3.76 6.23
C HIS A 247 13.20 2.78 5.33
N PHE A 248 13.39 2.85 4.01
CA PHE A 248 12.74 1.94 3.09
C PHE A 248 13.20 0.47 3.27
N ASN A 249 14.49 0.24 3.54
CA ASN A 249 14.97 -1.09 3.90
C ASN A 249 14.30 -1.64 5.16
N GLU A 250 14.10 -0.80 6.16
CA GLU A 250 13.43 -1.20 7.40
C GLU A 250 11.93 -1.42 7.19
N LEU A 251 11.26 -0.54 6.44
CA LEU A 251 9.87 -0.72 6.02
C LEU A 251 9.67 -2.10 5.39
N GLN A 252 10.50 -2.49 4.45
CA GLN A 252 10.43 -3.82 3.82
C GLN A 252 10.57 -4.95 4.83
N ARG A 253 11.53 -4.84 5.76
CA ARG A 253 11.81 -5.87 6.78
C ARG A 253 10.65 -6.08 7.73
N VAL A 254 10.03 -4.97 8.16
CA VAL A 254 8.93 -5.00 9.14
C VAL A 254 7.61 -5.37 8.47
N SER A 255 7.42 -5.00 7.21
CA SER A 255 6.15 -5.22 6.48
C SER A 255 5.85 -6.69 6.22
N ALA A 256 6.85 -7.54 6.00
CA ALA A 256 6.62 -8.95 5.69
C ALA A 256 7.78 -9.83 6.18
N ASP A 257 7.48 -11.08 6.54
CA ASP A 257 8.50 -12.10 6.76
C ASP A 257 9.11 -12.60 5.42
N PRO A 258 10.24 -13.33 5.45
CA PRO A 258 10.92 -13.76 4.23
C PRO A 258 10.10 -14.69 3.33
N GLU A 259 9.24 -15.54 3.90
CA GLU A 259 8.39 -16.47 3.15
C GLU A 259 7.29 -15.69 2.44
N THR A 260 6.62 -14.81 3.15
CA THR A 260 5.60 -13.90 2.59
C THR A 260 6.20 -13.02 1.49
N ALA A 261 7.39 -12.45 1.72
CA ALA A 261 8.06 -11.63 0.72
C ALA A 261 8.41 -12.43 -0.56
N GLU A 262 8.93 -13.66 -0.43
CA GLU A 262 9.23 -14.51 -1.58
C GLU A 262 7.95 -14.84 -2.36
N ARG A 263 6.87 -15.27 -1.69
CA ARG A 263 5.59 -15.62 -2.33
C ARG A 263 4.97 -14.41 -3.03
N TYR A 264 5.02 -13.25 -2.40
CA TYR A 264 4.53 -12.00 -2.97
C TYR A 264 5.28 -11.66 -4.26
N TYR A 265 6.62 -11.63 -4.24
CA TYR A 265 7.42 -11.33 -5.44
C TYR A 265 7.21 -12.37 -6.55
N ARG A 266 7.14 -13.67 -6.22
CA ARG A 266 6.83 -14.70 -7.22
C ARG A 266 5.52 -14.42 -7.92
N SER A 267 4.47 -14.07 -7.18
CA SER A 267 3.18 -13.76 -7.77
C SER A 267 3.20 -12.57 -8.73
N LEU A 268 4.09 -11.60 -8.52
CA LEU A 268 4.30 -10.47 -9.44
C LEU A 268 5.08 -10.88 -10.68
N HIS A 269 6.11 -11.70 -10.52
CA HIS A 269 6.96 -12.15 -11.60
C HIS A 269 6.28 -13.16 -12.53
N GLU A 270 5.26 -13.86 -12.04
CA GLU A 270 4.43 -14.75 -12.86
C GLU A 270 3.47 -14.01 -13.80
N ARG A 271 3.26 -12.71 -13.59
CA ARG A 271 2.46 -11.88 -14.49
C ARG A 271 3.11 -11.82 -15.87
N GLY A 272 2.31 -12.12 -16.89
CA GLY A 272 2.70 -12.03 -18.29
C GLY A 272 2.46 -10.64 -18.90
N ASP A 273 1.98 -10.62 -20.15
CA ASP A 273 1.52 -9.40 -20.82
C ASP A 273 0.05 -9.15 -20.48
N GLY A 274 -0.21 -8.10 -19.72
CA GLY A 274 -1.54 -7.64 -19.33
C GLY A 274 -2.12 -6.56 -20.24
N SER A 275 -1.55 -6.32 -21.41
CA SER A 275 -2.01 -5.24 -22.32
C SER A 275 -3.51 -5.32 -22.61
N GLU A 276 -4.07 -6.53 -22.68
CA GLU A 276 -5.51 -6.72 -22.92
C GLU A 276 -6.36 -6.23 -21.73
N LEU A 277 -5.92 -6.47 -20.50
CA LEU A 277 -6.58 -5.95 -19.29
C LEU A 277 -6.71 -4.43 -19.34
N PHE A 278 -5.63 -3.75 -19.71
CA PHE A 278 -5.60 -2.28 -19.73
C PHE A 278 -6.36 -1.70 -20.95
N ARG A 279 -6.44 -2.40 -22.09
CA ARG A 279 -7.27 -1.98 -23.23
C ARG A 279 -8.77 -1.97 -22.92
N GLN A 280 -9.21 -2.79 -21.97
CA GLN A 280 -10.62 -2.90 -21.58
C GLN A 280 -11.09 -1.75 -20.70
N ILE A 281 -10.16 -0.92 -20.18
CA ILE A 281 -10.50 0.21 -19.31
C ILE A 281 -11.32 1.24 -20.07
N GLN A 282 -12.50 1.56 -19.52
CA GLN A 282 -13.42 2.57 -20.05
C GLN A 282 -13.45 3.84 -19.18
N LEU A 283 -12.83 3.81 -18.01
CA LEU A 283 -12.78 4.95 -17.09
C LEU A 283 -11.78 6.01 -17.57
N PRO A 284 -12.06 7.30 -17.31
CA PRO A 284 -11.04 8.32 -17.45
C PRO A 284 -9.78 7.92 -16.69
N THR A 285 -8.64 7.94 -17.38
CA THR A 285 -7.37 7.44 -16.84
C THR A 285 -6.25 8.46 -16.97
N LEU A 286 -5.53 8.66 -15.86
CA LEU A 286 -4.29 9.44 -15.82
C LEU A 286 -3.11 8.51 -15.56
N VAL A 287 -2.14 8.51 -16.44
CA VAL A 287 -0.86 7.81 -16.29
C VAL A 287 0.21 8.83 -15.87
N ILE A 288 0.86 8.60 -14.73
CA ILE A 288 1.98 9.41 -14.24
C ILE A 288 3.21 8.52 -14.15
N HIS A 289 4.33 8.94 -14.72
CA HIS A 289 5.56 8.14 -14.69
C HIS A 289 6.80 9.02 -14.55
N CYS A 290 7.79 8.58 -13.77
CA CYS A 290 9.09 9.25 -13.68
C CYS A 290 9.94 8.90 -14.91
N GLN A 291 10.59 9.89 -15.53
CA GLN A 291 11.33 9.71 -16.79
C GLN A 291 12.57 8.81 -16.64
N GLU A 292 13.20 8.87 -15.47
CA GLU A 292 14.44 8.16 -15.16
C GLU A 292 14.19 7.01 -14.14
N ASP A 293 12.96 6.48 -14.12
CA ASP A 293 12.57 5.39 -13.22
C ASP A 293 13.41 4.13 -13.50
N LEU A 294 14.12 3.66 -12.46
CA LEU A 294 15.05 2.53 -12.56
C LEU A 294 14.35 1.17 -12.35
N ALA A 295 13.22 1.14 -11.65
CA ALA A 295 12.48 -0.09 -11.40
C ALA A 295 11.54 -0.46 -12.56
N VAL A 296 10.90 0.53 -13.13
CA VAL A 296 9.98 0.39 -14.27
C VAL A 296 10.26 1.49 -15.28
N SER A 297 10.73 1.12 -16.48
CA SER A 297 11.02 2.08 -17.52
C SER A 297 9.79 2.95 -17.85
N ALA A 298 10.02 4.24 -18.07
CA ALA A 298 8.98 5.17 -18.52
C ALA A 298 8.30 4.74 -19.83
N ASP A 299 8.88 3.82 -20.58
CA ASP A 299 8.27 3.24 -21.78
C ASP A 299 7.02 2.39 -21.42
N GLU A 300 6.96 1.81 -20.22
CA GLU A 300 5.74 1.16 -19.74
C GLU A 300 4.61 2.18 -19.51
N GLY A 301 4.92 3.36 -18.96
CA GLY A 301 3.94 4.44 -18.82
C GLY A 301 3.47 4.98 -20.18
N ARG A 302 4.37 5.11 -21.17
CA ARG A 302 4.01 5.48 -22.54
C ARG A 302 3.13 4.41 -23.20
N LEU A 303 3.48 3.14 -23.01
CA LEU A 303 2.69 2.02 -23.51
C LEU A 303 1.28 2.01 -22.89
N LEU A 304 1.15 2.12 -21.57
CA LEU A 304 -0.14 2.23 -20.89
C LEU A 304 -1.01 3.36 -21.48
N ALA A 305 -0.44 4.56 -21.59
CA ALA A 305 -1.17 5.70 -22.15
C ALA A 305 -1.57 5.50 -23.62
N SER A 306 -0.82 4.70 -24.37
CA SER A 306 -1.12 4.43 -25.78
C SER A 306 -2.22 3.39 -25.99
N ILE A 307 -2.39 2.47 -25.04
CA ILE A 307 -3.36 1.35 -25.16
C ILE A 307 -4.66 1.59 -24.42
N ILE A 308 -4.68 2.46 -23.41
CA ILE A 308 -5.89 2.85 -22.68
C ILE A 308 -6.57 4.00 -23.45
N SER A 309 -7.81 3.80 -23.87
CA SER A 309 -8.54 4.79 -24.65
C SER A 309 -8.74 6.09 -23.85
N GLY A 310 -8.33 7.22 -24.42
CA GLY A 310 -8.48 8.54 -23.80
C GLY A 310 -7.58 8.80 -22.58
N ALA A 311 -6.57 7.97 -22.33
CA ALA A 311 -5.66 8.18 -21.20
C ALA A 311 -4.80 9.44 -21.39
N HIS A 312 -4.58 10.15 -20.30
CA HIS A 312 -3.63 11.28 -20.23
C HIS A 312 -2.31 10.78 -19.68
N LEU A 313 -1.19 11.24 -20.26
CA LEU A 313 0.17 10.92 -19.80
C LEU A 313 0.86 12.16 -19.22
N VAL A 314 1.41 12.01 -18.03
CA VAL A 314 2.29 13.00 -17.39
C VAL A 314 3.63 12.34 -17.06
N LEU A 315 4.70 12.84 -17.66
CA LEU A 315 6.07 12.42 -17.37
C LEU A 315 6.72 13.43 -16.43
N LEU A 316 7.28 12.92 -15.33
CA LEU A 316 7.93 13.72 -14.29
C LEU A 316 9.45 13.65 -14.42
N PRO A 317 10.19 14.77 -14.26
CA PRO A 317 11.63 14.77 -14.28
C PRO A 317 12.19 14.25 -12.95
N SER A 318 12.08 12.93 -12.73
CA SER A 318 12.53 12.23 -11.52
C SER A 318 12.91 10.79 -11.87
N GLY A 319 13.79 10.20 -11.06
CA GLY A 319 14.17 8.79 -11.16
C GLY A 319 13.68 7.92 -10.00
N THR A 320 12.91 8.49 -9.08
CA THR A 320 12.40 7.76 -7.92
C THR A 320 11.11 7.02 -8.28
N HIS A 321 11.12 5.70 -8.14
CA HIS A 321 9.96 4.86 -8.46
C HIS A 321 8.89 4.88 -7.36
N TYR A 322 9.32 4.69 -6.10
CA TYR A 322 8.38 4.36 -5.03
C TYR A 322 7.46 5.53 -4.69
N PHE A 323 8.02 6.70 -4.42
CA PHE A 323 7.28 7.96 -4.26
C PHE A 323 8.21 9.13 -4.53
N PRO A 324 7.70 10.23 -5.05
CA PRO A 324 8.50 11.43 -5.15
C PRO A 324 8.80 11.94 -3.73
N THR A 325 10.07 11.87 -3.34
CA THR A 325 10.56 12.40 -2.07
C THR A 325 10.99 13.87 -2.20
N ASP A 326 11.08 14.35 -3.43
CA ASP A 326 11.23 15.76 -3.75
C ASP A 326 9.86 16.45 -3.68
N HIS A 327 9.70 17.41 -2.78
CA HIS A 327 8.45 18.15 -2.57
C HIS A 327 7.96 18.86 -3.83
N ASP A 328 8.85 19.31 -4.72
CA ASP A 328 8.45 19.91 -6.01
C ASP A 328 7.83 18.87 -6.93
N VAL A 329 8.37 17.65 -6.94
CA VAL A 329 7.81 16.53 -7.71
C VAL A 329 6.48 16.09 -7.12
N VAL A 330 6.37 15.99 -5.78
CA VAL A 330 5.10 15.74 -5.07
C VAL A 330 4.04 16.74 -5.49
N ASN A 331 4.36 18.04 -5.45
CA ASN A 331 3.41 19.09 -5.84
C ASN A 331 2.97 18.99 -7.31
N LYS A 332 3.87 18.55 -8.21
CA LYS A 332 3.53 18.30 -9.62
C LYS A 332 2.59 17.10 -9.77
N VAL A 333 2.80 16.02 -8.99
CA VAL A 333 1.90 14.85 -8.97
C VAL A 333 0.51 15.26 -8.50
N VAL A 334 0.42 15.92 -7.34
CA VAL A 334 -0.86 16.39 -6.79
C VAL A 334 -1.57 17.31 -7.76
N ALA A 335 -0.87 18.29 -8.35
CA ALA A 335 -1.46 19.20 -9.34
C ALA A 335 -1.90 18.48 -10.62
N ALA A 336 -1.25 17.40 -11.03
CA ALA A 336 -1.68 16.58 -12.16
C ALA A 336 -2.98 15.84 -11.86
N ILE A 337 -3.07 15.23 -10.67
CA ILE A 337 -4.29 14.56 -10.18
C ILE A 337 -5.44 15.56 -10.06
N ASP A 338 -5.20 16.72 -9.44
CA ASP A 338 -6.22 17.78 -9.30
C ASP A 338 -6.79 18.23 -10.64
N ARG A 339 -5.92 18.53 -11.59
CA ARG A 339 -6.37 18.94 -12.94
C ARG A 339 -7.18 17.86 -13.65
N PHE A 340 -6.78 16.61 -13.49
CA PHE A 340 -7.46 15.47 -14.09
C PHE A 340 -8.83 15.20 -13.44
N VAL A 341 -8.93 15.36 -12.14
CA VAL A 341 -10.20 15.11 -11.40
C VAL A 341 -11.22 16.23 -11.63
N LEU A 342 -10.76 17.46 -11.86
CA LEU A 342 -11.63 18.63 -12.09
C LEU A 342 -12.11 18.77 -13.54
N GLN A 343 -11.64 17.95 -14.47
CA GLN A 343 -12.13 17.84 -15.84
C GLN A 343 -13.38 16.95 -15.92
#